data_8106c6a969e65cc3a30b46d75a1e8bde
#
_entry.id   8106c6a969e65cc3a30b46d75a1e8bde
#
_cell.length_a   1.000
_cell.length_b   1.000
_cell.length_c   1.000
_cell.angle_alpha   90.00
_cell.angle_beta   90.00
_cell.angle_gamma   90.00
#
_symmetry.space_group_name_H-M   'P 1'
#
loop_
_entity.id
_entity.type
_entity.pdbx_description
1 polymer ?
#
loop_
_entity_poly.entity_id
_entity_poly.type
_entity_poly.pdbx_seq_one_letter_code
_entity_poly.pdbx_strand_id
1 'polypeptide(L)'
;MPQTIASPPTPEYDLEEVAARLDEGGVDLGDPASVDRCAALLGGLARNRDFLADRLVADLKAAHAGQLAANRYSAQVVLLHRSRRGHFLRANIWPSASDEAYRTSGARAFSYGVPHDHNFHFLTAGYWGPGYVSDYYDYDAEAVDGRRGEPLNLRFVERSSLGEGRMLLYRAHRDVHSQLPPERLSVSLNIMDEGEHVPWRDQYLVDLGTDAARWGTIASRPTLTPTEALLRCAVHLTDNARDIADHMAVSHPVPRVRASAIAALAAVADGTGRTAALERGLRDADARVRDDCERWLTL
;
A
#
# COMPACT_ATOMS: atom_id res chain seq x y z
N MET A 1 -1.53 15.95 0.36
CA MET A 1 -1.73 15.75 -1.10
C MET A 1 -0.43 15.31 -1.73
N PRO A 2 -0.45 14.34 -2.63
CA PRO A 2 0.74 13.94 -3.39
C PRO A 2 1.40 15.14 -4.05
N GLN A 3 2.71 15.09 -4.15
CA GLN A 3 3.48 16.16 -4.77
C GLN A 3 3.40 16.03 -6.31
N THR A 4 3.00 17.10 -6.99
CA THR A 4 3.09 17.14 -8.44
C THR A 4 4.56 17.23 -8.87
N ILE A 5 4.98 16.30 -9.72
CA ILE A 5 6.35 16.22 -10.23
C ILE A 5 6.33 16.68 -11.68
N ALA A 6 7.22 17.60 -12.02
CA ALA A 6 7.44 18.00 -13.40
C ALA A 6 8.10 16.84 -14.15
N SER A 7 7.53 16.42 -15.27
CA SER A 7 8.22 15.50 -16.18
C SER A 7 9.21 16.32 -17.02
N PRO A 8 10.52 16.12 -16.86
CA PRO A 8 11.47 16.84 -17.70
C PRO A 8 11.32 16.39 -19.16
N PRO A 9 11.67 17.23 -20.13
CA PRO A 9 11.73 16.82 -21.52
C PRO A 9 12.84 15.76 -21.68
N THR A 10 12.42 14.52 -21.84
CA THR A 10 13.33 13.37 -22.04
C THR A 10 12.96 12.65 -23.34
N PRO A 11 13.87 11.91 -23.96
CA PRO A 11 13.55 11.02 -25.06
C PRO A 11 12.48 10.00 -24.66
N GLU A 12 11.89 9.37 -25.67
CA GLU A 12 11.13 8.15 -25.48
C GLU A 12 12.08 7.02 -25.08
N TYR A 13 11.64 6.18 -24.13
CA TYR A 13 12.40 5.03 -23.64
C TYR A 13 11.61 3.75 -23.81
N ASP A 14 12.33 2.64 -24.05
CA ASP A 14 11.78 1.30 -23.99
C ASP A 14 11.70 0.78 -22.55
N LEU A 15 10.85 -0.22 -22.32
CA LEU A 15 10.65 -0.81 -21.00
C LEU A 15 11.94 -1.42 -20.45
N GLU A 16 12.69 -2.14 -21.29
CA GLU A 16 13.94 -2.80 -20.95
C GLU A 16 15.02 -1.79 -20.55
N GLU A 17 15.10 -0.67 -21.26
CA GLU A 17 16.03 0.42 -20.95
C GLU A 17 15.68 1.07 -19.61
N VAL A 18 14.40 1.36 -19.36
CA VAL A 18 13.94 1.93 -18.09
C VAL A 18 14.21 0.96 -16.94
N ALA A 19 13.88 -0.32 -17.09
CA ALA A 19 14.14 -1.34 -16.10
C ALA A 19 15.64 -1.44 -15.74
N ALA A 20 16.52 -1.49 -16.74
CA ALA A 20 17.97 -1.55 -16.54
C ALA A 20 18.50 -0.31 -15.79
N ARG A 21 18.05 0.89 -16.18
CA ARG A 21 18.47 2.14 -15.53
C ARG A 21 17.97 2.28 -14.10
N LEU A 22 16.75 1.80 -13.81
CA LEU A 22 16.23 1.74 -12.44
C LEU A 22 17.03 0.75 -11.58
N ASP A 23 17.38 -0.41 -12.15
CA ASP A 23 18.20 -1.41 -11.45
C ASP A 23 19.62 -0.91 -11.19
N GLU A 24 20.23 -0.21 -12.13
CA GLU A 24 21.57 0.38 -11.98
C GLU A 24 21.59 1.48 -10.92
N GLY A 25 20.67 2.47 -11.04
CA GLY A 25 20.63 3.64 -10.16
C GLY A 25 19.96 3.40 -8.81
N GLY A 26 19.22 2.30 -8.65
CA GLY A 26 18.34 2.08 -7.51
C GLY A 26 17.14 3.03 -7.50
N VAL A 27 16.24 2.83 -6.56
CA VAL A 27 15.07 3.69 -6.34
C VAL A 27 14.98 4.04 -4.86
N ASP A 28 15.09 5.33 -4.57
CA ASP A 28 14.77 5.93 -3.27
C ASP A 28 13.87 7.14 -3.51
N LEU A 29 12.58 6.95 -3.33
CA LEU A 29 11.59 8.01 -3.55
C LEU A 29 11.48 8.99 -2.36
N GLY A 30 12.28 8.82 -1.32
CA GLY A 30 12.52 9.80 -0.28
C GLY A 30 13.63 10.79 -0.62
N ASP A 31 14.53 10.45 -1.58
CA ASP A 31 15.61 11.33 -2.05
C ASP A 31 15.18 12.13 -3.27
N PRO A 32 15.22 13.48 -3.24
CA PRO A 32 14.82 14.31 -4.37
C PRO A 32 15.59 14.03 -5.67
N ALA A 33 16.90 13.75 -5.61
CA ALA A 33 17.69 13.45 -6.80
C ALA A 33 17.28 12.11 -7.45
N SER A 34 16.91 11.13 -6.62
CA SER A 34 16.36 9.87 -7.09
C SER A 34 14.95 10.04 -7.68
N VAL A 35 14.12 10.90 -7.08
CA VAL A 35 12.79 11.25 -7.61
C VAL A 35 12.92 11.87 -9.00
N ASP A 36 13.82 12.85 -9.19
CA ASP A 36 14.04 13.50 -10.49
C ASP A 36 14.49 12.50 -11.56
N ARG A 37 15.40 11.58 -11.22
CA ARG A 37 15.85 10.50 -12.11
C ARG A 37 14.70 9.55 -12.46
N CYS A 38 13.95 9.11 -11.48
CA CYS A 38 12.78 8.23 -11.69
C CYS A 38 11.70 8.93 -12.51
N ALA A 39 11.46 10.22 -12.30
CA ALA A 39 10.51 11.01 -13.07
C ALA A 39 10.91 11.13 -14.53
N ALA A 40 12.21 11.33 -14.81
CA ALA A 40 12.73 11.36 -16.16
C ALA A 40 12.52 10.01 -16.88
N LEU A 41 12.82 8.89 -16.20
CA LEU A 41 12.65 7.54 -16.75
C LEU A 41 11.16 7.21 -16.97
N LEU A 42 10.31 7.44 -15.97
CA LEU A 42 8.87 7.18 -16.05
C LEU A 42 8.21 8.05 -17.12
N GLY A 43 8.60 9.33 -17.22
CA GLY A 43 8.10 10.24 -18.24
C GLY A 43 8.56 9.84 -19.65
N GLY A 44 9.78 9.32 -19.82
CA GLY A 44 10.28 8.76 -21.09
C GLY A 44 9.47 7.53 -21.51
N LEU A 45 9.24 6.61 -20.58
CA LEU A 45 8.41 5.42 -20.83
C LEU A 45 6.96 5.80 -21.15
N ALA A 46 6.40 6.78 -20.45
CA ALA A 46 5.02 7.21 -20.68
C ALA A 46 4.78 7.84 -22.06
N ARG A 47 5.83 8.31 -22.74
CA ARG A 47 5.78 8.79 -24.13
C ARG A 47 5.77 7.67 -25.15
N ASN A 48 6.35 6.51 -24.82
CA ASN A 48 6.28 5.33 -25.67
C ASN A 48 4.86 4.75 -25.61
N ARG A 49 4.10 4.96 -26.69
CA ARG A 49 2.68 4.59 -26.75
C ARG A 49 2.44 3.12 -27.13
N ASP A 50 3.45 2.47 -27.65
CA ASP A 50 3.31 1.12 -28.22
C ASP A 50 3.76 0.03 -27.22
N PHE A 51 4.71 0.33 -26.32
CA PHE A 51 5.33 -0.68 -25.44
C PHE A 51 4.31 -1.46 -24.60
N LEU A 52 3.28 -0.79 -24.06
CA LEU A 52 2.33 -1.47 -23.20
C LEU A 52 1.37 -2.35 -24.01
N ALA A 53 0.95 -1.89 -25.19
CA ALA A 53 0.11 -2.68 -26.09
C ALA A 53 0.84 -3.96 -26.54
N ASP A 54 2.09 -3.82 -26.96
CA ASP A 54 2.94 -4.96 -27.35
C ASP A 54 3.15 -5.93 -26.21
N ARG A 55 3.42 -5.42 -25.01
CA ARG A 55 3.55 -6.23 -23.79
C ARG A 55 2.28 -6.99 -23.47
N LEU A 56 1.11 -6.33 -23.49
CA LEU A 56 -0.18 -6.97 -23.20
C LEU A 56 -0.52 -8.03 -24.25
N VAL A 57 -0.24 -7.78 -25.53
CA VAL A 57 -0.44 -8.76 -26.60
C VAL A 57 0.48 -9.97 -26.40
N ALA A 58 1.74 -9.77 -26.03
CA ALA A 58 2.67 -10.86 -25.73
C ALA A 58 2.20 -11.68 -24.51
N ASP A 59 1.79 -11.02 -23.42
CA ASP A 59 1.27 -11.69 -22.22
C ASP A 59 -0.02 -12.49 -22.52
N LEU A 60 -0.93 -11.94 -23.33
CA LEU A 60 -2.14 -12.66 -23.77
C LEU A 60 -1.81 -13.91 -24.62
N LYS A 61 -0.87 -13.79 -25.55
CA LYS A 61 -0.39 -14.93 -26.36
C LYS A 61 0.27 -16.02 -25.50
N ALA A 62 0.91 -15.63 -24.41
CA ALA A 62 1.52 -16.55 -23.44
C ALA A 62 0.54 -17.03 -22.35
N ALA A 63 -0.77 -16.84 -22.53
CA ALA A 63 -1.81 -17.16 -21.54
C ALA A 63 -1.55 -16.59 -20.14
N HIS A 64 -0.95 -15.42 -20.07
CA HIS A 64 -0.55 -14.70 -18.82
C HIS A 64 0.41 -15.45 -17.90
N ALA A 65 1.13 -16.46 -18.39
CA ALA A 65 1.98 -17.30 -17.55
C ALA A 65 2.97 -16.50 -16.70
N GLY A 66 3.58 -15.44 -17.27
CA GLY A 66 4.49 -14.55 -16.55
C GLY A 66 3.82 -13.76 -15.44
N GLN A 67 2.64 -13.21 -15.70
CA GLN A 67 1.86 -12.47 -14.70
C GLN A 67 1.39 -13.41 -13.59
N LEU A 68 0.84 -14.57 -13.92
CA LEU A 68 0.40 -15.55 -12.91
C LEU A 68 1.52 -16.03 -12.00
N ALA A 69 2.74 -16.13 -12.51
CA ALA A 69 3.89 -16.58 -11.73
C ALA A 69 4.47 -15.48 -10.81
N ALA A 70 4.48 -14.22 -11.26
CA ALA A 70 5.22 -13.12 -10.60
C ALA A 70 4.32 -12.03 -9.99
N ASN A 71 3.13 -11.84 -10.54
CA ASN A 71 2.22 -10.78 -10.09
C ASN A 71 1.36 -11.27 -8.93
N ARG A 72 1.55 -10.67 -7.76
CA ARG A 72 0.77 -10.97 -6.54
C ARG A 72 -0.34 -9.96 -6.26
N TYR A 73 -0.57 -9.04 -7.20
CA TYR A 73 -1.59 -8.00 -7.10
C TYR A 73 -2.90 -8.45 -7.75
N SER A 74 -3.90 -7.58 -7.72
CA SER A 74 -5.19 -7.80 -8.38
C SER A 74 -5.06 -7.82 -9.91
N ALA A 75 -6.12 -8.26 -10.61
CA ALA A 75 -6.21 -8.23 -12.07
C ALA A 75 -6.10 -6.81 -12.68
N GLN A 76 -6.19 -5.78 -11.86
CA GLN A 76 -5.99 -4.38 -12.23
C GLN A 76 -4.51 -4.07 -12.55
N VAL A 77 -3.60 -4.86 -12.02
CA VAL A 77 -2.16 -4.58 -12.08
C VAL A 77 -1.48 -5.46 -13.11
N VAL A 78 -0.70 -4.85 -13.99
CA VAL A 78 0.25 -5.53 -14.88
C VAL A 78 1.65 -5.26 -14.34
N LEU A 79 2.33 -6.30 -13.88
CA LEU A 79 3.73 -6.20 -13.44
C LEU A 79 4.62 -6.10 -14.68
N LEU A 80 5.31 -4.98 -14.82
CA LEU A 80 6.19 -4.70 -15.95
C LEU A 80 7.64 -5.11 -15.66
N HIS A 81 8.12 -4.80 -14.44
CA HIS A 81 9.46 -5.17 -13.98
C HIS A 81 9.48 -5.29 -12.46
N ARG A 82 10.26 -6.23 -11.93
CA ARG A 82 10.54 -6.36 -10.50
C ARG A 82 12.04 -6.49 -10.28
N SER A 83 12.59 -5.54 -9.56
CA SER A 83 13.99 -5.53 -9.16
C SER A 83 14.26 -6.40 -7.95
N ARG A 84 15.48 -6.94 -7.87
CA ARG A 84 15.99 -7.54 -6.63
C ARG A 84 16.43 -6.50 -5.59
N ARG A 85 16.42 -5.21 -5.96
CA ARG A 85 16.84 -4.08 -5.12
C ARG A 85 15.68 -3.42 -4.36
N GLY A 86 14.51 -4.06 -4.30
CA GLY A 86 13.38 -3.57 -3.51
C GLY A 86 12.55 -2.49 -4.20
N HIS A 87 12.43 -2.54 -5.54
CA HIS A 87 11.49 -1.71 -6.28
C HIS A 87 10.84 -2.49 -7.43
N PHE A 88 9.74 -1.99 -7.93
CA PHE A 88 9.10 -2.55 -9.11
C PHE A 88 8.36 -1.48 -9.94
N LEU A 89 8.18 -1.79 -11.22
CA LEU A 89 7.43 -1.00 -12.19
C LEU A 89 6.16 -1.76 -12.55
N ARG A 90 5.02 -1.07 -12.55
CA ARG A 90 3.74 -1.64 -12.92
C ARG A 90 2.88 -0.67 -13.74
N ALA A 91 1.96 -1.23 -14.53
CA ALA A 91 0.82 -0.49 -15.05
C ALA A 91 -0.43 -0.83 -14.24
N ASN A 92 -1.25 0.16 -13.95
CA ASN A 92 -2.56 -0.03 -13.35
C ASN A 92 -3.65 0.33 -14.36
N ILE A 93 -4.60 -0.58 -14.54
CA ILE A 93 -5.77 -0.41 -15.39
C ILE A 93 -6.93 0.09 -14.55
N TRP A 94 -7.53 1.19 -14.95
CA TRP A 94 -8.58 1.89 -14.23
C TRP A 94 -9.87 1.86 -15.07
N PRO A 95 -10.76 0.86 -14.87
CA PRO A 95 -12.03 0.82 -15.58
C PRO A 95 -12.97 1.94 -15.11
N SER A 96 -13.78 2.44 -16.03
CA SER A 96 -14.86 3.35 -15.71
C SER A 96 -16.05 2.61 -15.09
N ALA A 97 -17.00 3.35 -14.53
CA ALA A 97 -18.20 2.75 -13.98
C ALA A 97 -19.10 2.08 -15.05
N SER A 98 -18.90 2.39 -16.34
CA SER A 98 -19.60 1.78 -17.46
C SER A 98 -18.96 0.51 -18.00
N ASP A 99 -17.70 0.24 -17.63
CA ASP A 99 -16.97 -0.95 -18.08
C ASP A 99 -17.50 -2.24 -17.42
N GLU A 100 -17.54 -3.34 -18.19
CA GLU A 100 -18.07 -4.61 -17.73
C GLU A 100 -17.27 -5.18 -16.54
N ALA A 101 -15.94 -5.00 -16.54
CA ALA A 101 -15.09 -5.42 -15.44
C ALA A 101 -15.49 -4.75 -14.11
N TYR A 102 -15.81 -3.43 -14.15
CA TYR A 102 -16.30 -2.73 -12.97
C TYR A 102 -17.69 -3.22 -12.54
N ARG A 103 -18.63 -3.37 -13.51
CA ARG A 103 -20.01 -3.79 -13.22
C ARG A 103 -20.06 -5.18 -12.61
N THR A 104 -19.20 -6.07 -13.06
CA THR A 104 -19.16 -7.47 -12.58
C THR A 104 -18.43 -7.60 -11.24
N SER A 105 -17.32 -6.87 -11.04
CA SER A 105 -16.44 -7.06 -9.87
C SER A 105 -16.71 -6.05 -8.74
N GLY A 106 -17.37 -4.94 -9.05
CA GLY A 106 -17.67 -3.85 -8.11
C GLY A 106 -16.49 -2.92 -7.83
N ALA A 107 -16.78 -1.77 -7.25
CA ALA A 107 -15.83 -0.68 -7.00
C ALA A 107 -14.60 -1.10 -6.17
N ARG A 108 -14.81 -1.95 -5.17
CA ARG A 108 -13.74 -2.37 -4.25
C ARG A 108 -12.65 -3.20 -4.92
N ALA A 109 -12.96 -3.93 -5.98
CA ALA A 109 -11.97 -4.70 -6.75
C ALA A 109 -10.90 -3.80 -7.38
N PHE A 110 -11.20 -2.52 -7.56
CA PHE A 110 -10.33 -1.50 -8.13
C PHE A 110 -9.91 -0.44 -7.11
N SER A 111 -10.10 -0.71 -5.81
CA SER A 111 -9.80 0.22 -4.72
C SER A 111 -10.57 1.55 -4.77
N TYR A 112 -11.66 1.63 -5.53
CA TYR A 112 -12.49 2.83 -5.59
C TYR A 112 -13.31 3.02 -4.32
N GLY A 113 -13.38 4.25 -3.84
CA GLY A 113 -14.11 4.61 -2.63
C GLY A 113 -13.51 4.05 -1.35
N VAL A 114 -12.23 3.71 -1.37
CA VAL A 114 -11.49 3.21 -0.19
C VAL A 114 -10.47 4.28 0.22
N PRO A 115 -10.77 5.14 1.20
CA PRO A 115 -9.81 6.12 1.69
C PRO A 115 -8.68 5.41 2.42
N HIS A 116 -7.44 5.70 2.03
CA HIS A 116 -6.25 5.09 2.64
C HIS A 116 -5.00 5.96 2.43
N ASP A 117 -4.01 5.72 3.28
CA ASP A 117 -2.64 6.17 3.06
C ASP A 117 -1.77 5.05 2.46
N HIS A 118 -0.48 5.28 2.39
CA HIS A 118 0.53 4.28 2.03
C HIS A 118 1.67 4.27 3.04
N ASN A 119 2.18 3.08 3.31
CA ASN A 119 3.38 2.87 4.13
C ASN A 119 4.68 2.86 3.30
N PHE A 120 4.59 3.24 2.03
CA PHE A 120 5.69 3.35 1.05
C PHE A 120 5.49 4.56 0.16
N HIS A 121 6.59 5.02 -0.44
CA HIS A 121 6.55 6.04 -1.49
C HIS A 121 6.29 5.39 -2.85
N PHE A 122 5.59 6.10 -3.72
CA PHE A 122 5.48 5.70 -5.13
C PHE A 122 5.30 6.90 -6.04
N LEU A 123 5.91 6.78 -7.23
CA LEU A 123 5.77 7.75 -8.30
C LEU A 123 4.81 7.19 -9.34
N THR A 124 3.82 7.98 -9.76
CA THR A 124 2.81 7.58 -10.73
C THR A 124 2.68 8.59 -11.84
N ALA A 125 2.48 8.12 -13.06
CA ALA A 125 2.22 8.93 -14.25
C ALA A 125 0.96 8.47 -14.97
N GLY A 126 0.09 9.42 -15.37
CA GLY A 126 -0.99 9.13 -16.29
C GLY A 126 -0.43 8.76 -17.66
N TYR A 127 -0.72 7.53 -18.11
CA TYR A 127 -0.21 7.00 -19.36
C TYR A 127 -1.22 7.12 -20.50
N TRP A 128 -2.47 6.77 -20.24
CA TRP A 128 -3.54 6.77 -21.22
C TRP A 128 -4.90 7.06 -20.61
N GLY A 129 -5.73 7.83 -21.31
CA GLY A 129 -7.08 8.19 -20.90
C GLY A 129 -7.17 9.39 -19.96
N PRO A 130 -8.41 9.77 -19.54
CA PRO A 130 -8.62 10.94 -18.67
C PRO A 130 -8.05 10.80 -17.27
N GLY A 131 -7.67 9.58 -16.86
CA GLY A 131 -7.18 9.26 -15.52
C GLY A 131 -8.30 9.11 -14.48
N TYR A 132 -8.05 8.30 -13.46
CA TYR A 132 -8.94 8.23 -12.31
C TYR A 132 -8.94 9.55 -11.53
N VAL A 133 -10.06 9.85 -10.90
CA VAL A 133 -10.18 11.02 -10.02
C VAL A 133 -9.87 10.61 -8.58
N SER A 134 -9.23 11.48 -7.81
CA SER A 134 -9.03 11.26 -6.38
C SER A 134 -9.41 12.48 -5.57
N ASP A 135 -10.01 12.22 -4.41
CA ASP A 135 -10.02 13.14 -3.30
C ASP A 135 -8.73 12.98 -2.52
N TYR A 136 -8.04 14.07 -2.29
CA TYR A 136 -6.77 14.10 -1.57
C TYR A 136 -6.91 14.79 -0.23
N TYR A 137 -6.31 14.17 0.77
CA TYR A 137 -6.26 14.69 2.13
C TYR A 137 -4.82 14.66 2.63
N ASP A 138 -4.54 15.54 3.57
CA ASP A 138 -3.25 15.65 4.25
C ASP A 138 -3.47 15.44 5.75
N TYR A 139 -2.52 14.82 6.43
CA TYR A 139 -2.53 14.64 7.88
C TYR A 139 -1.11 14.65 8.43
N ASP A 140 -0.99 14.86 9.74
CA ASP A 140 0.27 14.82 10.45
C ASP A 140 0.46 13.44 11.09
N ALA A 141 1.30 12.62 10.46
CA ALA A 141 1.57 11.27 10.95
C ALA A 141 2.34 11.24 12.27
N GLU A 142 3.09 12.31 12.63
CA GLU A 142 3.80 12.39 13.89
C GLU A 142 2.85 12.66 15.07
N ALA A 143 1.66 13.21 14.78
CA ALA A 143 0.61 13.43 15.76
C ALA A 143 -0.31 12.23 15.98
N VAL A 144 -0.03 11.08 15.33
CA VAL A 144 -0.91 9.89 15.31
C VAL A 144 -0.19 8.69 15.91
N ASP A 145 -0.80 8.08 16.93
CA ASP A 145 -0.30 6.83 17.55
C ASP A 145 -0.57 5.59 16.67
N GLY A 146 -1.56 5.63 15.79
CA GLY A 146 -1.97 4.54 14.92
C GLY A 146 -2.99 3.59 15.56
N ARG A 147 -3.78 4.05 16.55
CA ARG A 147 -4.86 3.27 17.18
C ARG A 147 -6.11 3.23 16.28
N ARG A 148 -6.86 2.16 16.35
CA ARG A 148 -8.16 2.11 15.65
C ARG A 148 -9.15 3.12 16.27
N GLY A 149 -9.87 3.82 15.41
CA GLY A 149 -10.81 4.87 15.83
C GLY A 149 -10.12 6.18 16.19
N GLU A 150 -8.79 6.26 16.13
CA GLU A 150 -8.04 7.48 16.38
C GLU A 150 -8.32 8.52 15.29
N PRO A 151 -8.61 9.80 15.67
CA PRO A 151 -8.81 10.87 14.71
C PRO A 151 -7.50 11.20 13.98
N LEU A 152 -7.55 11.28 12.66
CA LEU A 152 -6.42 11.69 11.82
C LEU A 152 -6.36 13.21 11.59
N ASN A 153 -7.41 13.95 11.96
CA ASN A 153 -7.54 15.38 11.69
C ASN A 153 -7.26 15.71 10.22
N LEU A 154 -7.83 14.91 9.32
CA LEU A 154 -7.63 15.06 7.89
C LEU A 154 -8.01 16.44 7.40
N ARG A 155 -7.17 17.00 6.57
CA ARG A 155 -7.46 18.23 5.83
C ARG A 155 -7.67 17.88 4.34
N PHE A 156 -8.88 18.09 3.85
CA PHE A 156 -9.13 18.01 2.40
C PHE A 156 -8.27 19.04 1.67
N VAL A 157 -7.61 18.61 0.60
CA VAL A 157 -6.73 19.48 -0.19
C VAL A 157 -7.35 19.79 -1.53
N GLU A 158 -7.63 18.76 -2.32
CA GLU A 158 -8.27 18.93 -3.64
C GLU A 158 -8.91 17.63 -4.13
N ARG A 159 -9.76 17.77 -5.16
CA ARG A 159 -10.17 16.67 -6.03
C ARG A 159 -9.56 16.91 -7.40
N SER A 160 -8.79 15.95 -7.91
CA SER A 160 -8.19 16.05 -9.22
C SER A 160 -7.95 14.69 -9.88
N SER A 161 -7.72 14.68 -11.19
CA SER A 161 -7.49 13.46 -11.97
C SER A 161 -6.02 13.24 -12.28
N LEU A 162 -5.64 11.99 -12.44
CA LEU A 162 -4.32 11.58 -12.97
C LEU A 162 -4.41 11.39 -14.50
N GLY A 163 -4.71 12.46 -15.23
CA GLY A 163 -4.75 12.44 -16.69
C GLY A 163 -3.38 12.24 -17.34
N GLU A 164 -3.38 12.04 -18.65
CA GLU A 164 -2.16 11.82 -19.43
C GLU A 164 -1.11 12.89 -19.18
N GLY A 165 0.13 12.46 -18.97
CA GLY A 165 1.29 13.33 -18.74
C GLY A 165 1.38 13.94 -17.34
N ARG A 166 0.34 13.85 -16.51
CA ARG A 166 0.44 14.27 -15.11
C ARG A 166 1.22 13.23 -14.32
N MET A 167 2.14 13.71 -13.45
CA MET A 167 2.96 12.86 -12.60
C MET A 167 2.83 13.29 -11.14
N LEU A 168 2.64 12.32 -10.25
CA LEU A 168 2.47 12.55 -8.82
C LEU A 168 3.39 11.63 -8.01
N LEU A 169 4.04 12.18 -7.00
CA LEU A 169 4.74 11.43 -5.97
C LEU A 169 3.85 11.32 -4.73
N TYR A 170 3.45 10.10 -4.39
CA TYR A 170 2.79 9.79 -3.14
C TYR A 170 3.82 9.52 -2.06
N ARG A 171 3.65 10.18 -0.92
CA ARG A 171 4.57 10.09 0.21
C ARG A 171 3.97 9.21 1.30
N ALA A 172 4.79 8.27 1.77
CA ALA A 172 4.40 7.38 2.86
C ALA A 172 3.93 8.19 4.08
N HIS A 173 2.83 7.75 4.70
CA HIS A 173 2.27 8.31 5.93
C HIS A 173 1.97 9.81 5.88
N ARG A 174 1.62 10.34 4.71
CA ARG A 174 1.26 11.74 4.55
C ARG A 174 0.07 11.96 3.65
N ASP A 175 0.04 11.25 2.54
CA ASP A 175 -0.95 11.46 1.50
C ASP A 175 -2.06 10.42 1.62
N VAL A 176 -3.19 10.81 2.22
CA VAL A 176 -4.43 10.01 2.19
C VAL A 176 -5.20 10.33 0.93
N HIS A 177 -5.73 9.31 0.28
CA HIS A 177 -6.54 9.50 -0.90
C HIS A 177 -7.70 8.51 -1.00
N SER A 178 -8.72 8.89 -1.78
CA SER A 178 -9.83 8.02 -2.16
C SER A 178 -10.06 8.15 -3.66
N GLN A 179 -9.83 7.08 -4.42
CA GLN A 179 -10.01 7.07 -5.86
C GLN A 179 -11.48 6.93 -6.24
N LEU A 180 -11.83 7.56 -7.35
CA LEU A 180 -13.12 7.45 -8.04
C LEU A 180 -12.87 6.93 -9.47
N PRO A 181 -13.83 6.19 -10.07
CA PRO A 181 -13.69 5.72 -11.43
C PRO A 181 -13.46 6.88 -12.41
N PRO A 182 -12.61 6.70 -13.44
CA PRO A 182 -12.50 7.65 -14.53
C PRO A 182 -13.76 7.67 -15.39
N GLU A 183 -13.91 8.69 -16.23
CA GLU A 183 -15.01 8.78 -17.19
C GLU A 183 -14.99 7.64 -18.24
N ARG A 184 -13.80 7.16 -18.57
CA ARG A 184 -13.56 6.01 -19.46
C ARG A 184 -12.27 5.32 -19.05
N LEU A 185 -12.08 4.09 -19.53
CA LEU A 185 -10.88 3.30 -19.25
C LEU A 185 -9.60 4.15 -19.29
N SER A 186 -8.79 4.02 -18.28
CA SER A 186 -7.52 4.75 -18.16
C SER A 186 -6.41 3.84 -17.67
N VAL A 187 -5.17 4.25 -17.89
CA VAL A 187 -3.97 3.52 -17.46
C VAL A 187 -2.98 4.48 -16.82
N SER A 188 -2.40 4.07 -15.71
CA SER A 188 -1.24 4.73 -15.10
C SER A 188 -0.05 3.81 -15.01
N LEU A 189 1.17 4.40 -15.08
CA LEU A 189 2.43 3.71 -14.83
C LEU A 189 2.94 4.11 -13.46
N ASN A 190 3.50 3.15 -12.70
CA ASN A 190 3.97 3.44 -11.35
C ASN A 190 5.34 2.81 -11.10
N ILE A 191 6.25 3.60 -10.52
CA ILE A 191 7.45 3.11 -9.85
C ILE A 191 7.13 3.01 -8.36
N MET A 192 7.32 1.82 -7.78
CA MET A 192 6.97 1.52 -6.40
C MET A 192 8.22 1.24 -5.59
N ASP A 193 8.34 1.87 -4.43
CA ASP A 193 9.30 1.45 -3.42
C ASP A 193 8.78 0.19 -2.70
N GLU A 194 9.60 -0.84 -2.63
CA GLU A 194 9.32 -2.12 -1.96
C GLU A 194 10.46 -2.44 -0.96
N GLY A 195 11.08 -1.41 -0.41
CA GLY A 195 12.20 -1.54 0.54
C GLY A 195 11.89 -2.45 1.72
N GLU A 196 12.92 -3.02 2.33
CA GLU A 196 12.80 -4.01 3.42
C GLU A 196 11.99 -3.51 4.63
N HIS A 197 11.89 -2.20 4.81
CA HIS A 197 11.12 -1.58 5.90
C HIS A 197 9.60 -1.57 5.66
N VAL A 198 9.14 -1.63 4.39
CA VAL A 198 7.73 -1.49 4.01
C VAL A 198 6.83 -2.53 4.71
N PRO A 199 7.18 -3.84 4.78
CA PRO A 199 6.35 -4.82 5.46
C PRO A 199 6.19 -4.58 6.96
N TRP A 200 7.07 -3.77 7.57
CA TRP A 200 7.11 -3.52 9.00
C TRP A 200 6.41 -2.24 9.43
N ARG A 201 5.96 -1.43 8.47
CA ARG A 201 5.18 -0.20 8.71
C ARG A 201 3.70 -0.49 8.51
N ASP A 202 2.85 0.07 9.36
CA ASP A 202 1.40 -0.03 9.19
C ASP A 202 0.93 0.89 8.08
N GLN A 203 -0.03 0.45 7.28
CA GLN A 203 -0.84 1.27 6.39
C GLN A 203 -2.19 1.50 7.04
N TYR A 204 -2.83 2.64 6.81
CA TYR A 204 -4.13 2.95 7.40
C TYR A 204 -5.22 2.94 6.33
N LEU A 205 -6.30 2.19 6.59
CA LEU A 205 -7.59 2.46 5.97
C LEU A 205 -8.31 3.48 6.84
N VAL A 206 -8.95 4.43 6.19
CA VAL A 206 -9.58 5.58 6.86
C VAL A 206 -11.09 5.53 6.69
N ASP A 207 -11.81 5.78 7.77
CA ASP A 207 -13.23 6.10 7.73
C ASP A 207 -13.37 7.62 7.74
N LEU A 208 -13.88 8.18 6.65
CA LEU A 208 -14.09 9.63 6.53
C LEU A 208 -15.27 10.11 7.39
N GLY A 209 -16.16 9.17 7.83
CA GLY A 209 -17.33 9.52 8.62
C GLY A 209 -18.33 10.40 7.87
N THR A 210 -19.42 10.71 8.54
CA THR A 210 -20.46 11.67 8.08
C THR A 210 -20.43 12.97 8.87
N ASP A 211 -19.68 13.01 9.97
CA ASP A 211 -19.59 14.16 10.86
C ASP A 211 -18.38 15.04 10.48
N ALA A 212 -18.66 16.23 10.01
CA ALA A 212 -17.65 17.24 9.66
C ALA A 212 -16.74 17.65 10.83
N ALA A 213 -17.08 17.32 12.09
CA ALA A 213 -16.31 17.62 13.28
C ALA A 213 -15.22 16.56 13.57
N ARG A 214 -15.25 15.40 12.90
CA ARG A 214 -14.25 14.33 13.04
C ARG A 214 -13.70 13.97 11.67
N TRP A 215 -12.72 14.73 11.23
CA TRP A 215 -12.09 14.56 9.92
C TRP A 215 -11.26 13.26 9.86
N GLY A 216 -11.96 12.15 9.59
CA GLY A 216 -11.38 10.83 9.38
C GLY A 216 -10.82 10.17 10.64
N THR A 217 -11.04 8.88 10.74
CA THR A 217 -10.46 8.04 11.80
C THR A 217 -9.80 6.81 11.17
N ILE A 218 -8.82 6.23 11.86
CA ILE A 218 -8.21 4.97 11.45
C ILE A 218 -9.25 3.85 11.58
N ALA A 219 -9.77 3.37 10.45
CA ALA A 219 -10.72 2.25 10.42
C ALA A 219 -10.02 0.92 10.67
N SER A 220 -8.88 0.70 10.05
CA SER A 220 -8.06 -0.51 10.22
C SER A 220 -6.63 -0.31 9.75
N ARG A 221 -5.76 -1.26 10.15
CA ARG A 221 -4.36 -1.39 9.73
C ARG A 221 -4.22 -2.70 8.95
N PRO A 222 -4.40 -2.70 7.62
CA PRO A 222 -4.45 -3.92 6.81
C PRO A 222 -3.08 -4.59 6.60
N THR A 223 -1.98 -3.95 7.02
CA THR A 223 -0.64 -4.52 6.85
C THR A 223 -0.51 -5.80 7.68
N LEU A 224 -0.15 -6.87 7.03
CA LEU A 224 0.10 -8.18 7.65
C LEU A 224 1.27 -8.84 6.93
N THR A 225 2.17 -9.46 7.72
CA THR A 225 3.26 -10.28 7.17
C THR A 225 3.01 -11.76 7.44
N PRO A 226 3.70 -12.67 6.75
CA PRO A 226 3.63 -14.08 7.08
C PRO A 226 3.98 -14.40 8.55
N THR A 227 4.80 -13.58 9.19
CA THR A 227 5.27 -13.76 10.58
C THR A 227 4.08 -13.88 11.54
N GLU A 228 3.10 -13.00 11.46
CA GLU A 228 1.94 -13.01 12.38
C GLU A 228 1.07 -14.27 12.19
N ALA A 229 0.86 -14.66 10.92
CA ALA A 229 0.08 -15.84 10.59
C ALA A 229 0.81 -17.13 11.01
N LEU A 230 2.11 -17.22 10.73
CA LEU A 230 2.93 -18.37 11.09
C LEU A 230 3.03 -18.52 12.61
N LEU A 231 3.23 -17.44 13.34
CA LEU A 231 3.31 -17.46 14.80
C LEU A 231 2.00 -17.98 15.40
N ARG A 232 0.86 -17.46 14.93
CA ARG A 232 -0.46 -17.92 15.38
C ARG A 232 -0.69 -19.40 15.07
N CYS A 233 -0.30 -19.88 13.90
CA CYS A 233 -0.39 -21.28 13.55
C CYS A 233 0.51 -22.13 14.45
N ALA A 234 1.76 -21.74 14.64
CA ALA A 234 2.75 -22.51 15.39
C ALA A 234 2.35 -22.75 16.85
N VAL A 235 1.81 -21.74 17.56
CA VAL A 235 1.40 -21.91 18.97
C VAL A 235 0.23 -22.87 19.17
N HIS A 236 -0.59 -23.10 18.11
CA HIS A 236 -1.64 -24.11 18.11
C HIS A 236 -1.11 -25.52 17.84
N LEU A 237 0.03 -25.64 17.15
CA LEU A 237 0.59 -26.91 16.73
C LEU A 237 1.61 -27.48 17.72
N THR A 238 2.32 -26.64 18.49
CA THR A 238 3.39 -27.08 19.39
C THR A 238 3.61 -26.13 20.54
N ASP A 239 3.86 -26.69 21.72
CA ASP A 239 4.20 -25.91 22.92
C ASP A 239 5.54 -25.16 22.77
N ASN A 240 6.49 -25.70 22.01
CA ASN A 240 7.79 -25.03 21.76
C ASN A 240 7.62 -23.66 21.08
N ALA A 241 6.53 -23.45 20.35
CA ALA A 241 6.26 -22.15 19.74
C ALA A 241 5.79 -21.09 20.74
N ARG A 242 5.33 -21.50 21.93
CA ARG A 242 4.91 -20.57 22.99
C ARG A 242 6.08 -19.76 23.51
N ASP A 243 7.25 -20.38 23.70
CA ASP A 243 8.47 -19.68 24.15
C ASP A 243 8.90 -18.63 23.13
N ILE A 244 8.79 -18.95 21.83
CA ILE A 244 9.05 -17.99 20.74
C ILE A 244 8.04 -16.84 20.78
N ALA A 245 6.76 -17.14 20.95
CA ALA A 245 5.72 -16.13 21.03
C ALA A 245 5.89 -15.24 22.28
N ASP A 246 6.24 -15.81 23.43
CA ASP A 246 6.55 -15.05 24.65
C ASP A 246 7.73 -14.10 24.44
N HIS A 247 8.80 -14.57 23.81
CA HIS A 247 9.94 -13.75 23.48
C HIS A 247 9.56 -12.61 22.53
N MET A 248 8.83 -12.91 21.44
CA MET A 248 8.38 -11.91 20.46
C MET A 248 7.41 -10.89 21.07
N ALA A 249 6.54 -11.31 21.98
CA ALA A 249 5.59 -10.46 22.68
C ALA A 249 6.26 -9.33 23.49
N VAL A 250 7.50 -9.58 23.95
CA VAL A 250 8.26 -8.62 24.79
C VAL A 250 9.29 -7.85 23.97
N SER A 251 10.00 -8.52 23.07
CA SER A 251 11.26 -8.01 22.53
C SER A 251 11.20 -7.62 21.04
N HIS A 252 10.13 -8.00 20.32
CA HIS A 252 10.10 -7.70 18.88
C HIS A 252 10.02 -6.18 18.63
N PRO A 253 10.85 -5.61 17.75
CA PRO A 253 10.89 -4.16 17.53
C PRO A 253 9.60 -3.60 16.93
N VAL A 254 8.85 -4.41 16.15
CA VAL A 254 7.62 -3.99 15.50
C VAL A 254 6.41 -4.20 16.42
N PRO A 255 5.67 -3.15 16.80
CA PRO A 255 4.54 -3.24 17.73
C PRO A 255 3.45 -4.23 17.29
N ARG A 256 3.10 -4.23 15.98
CA ARG A 256 2.10 -5.14 15.43
C ARG A 256 2.48 -6.61 15.64
N VAL A 257 3.76 -6.96 15.53
CA VAL A 257 4.22 -8.34 15.78
C VAL A 257 4.12 -8.67 17.26
N ARG A 258 4.46 -7.74 18.18
CA ARG A 258 4.24 -7.93 19.62
C ARG A 258 2.77 -8.17 19.94
N ALA A 259 1.86 -7.34 19.41
CA ALA A 259 0.43 -7.52 19.58
C ALA A 259 -0.05 -8.89 19.06
N SER A 260 0.41 -9.31 17.88
CA SER A 260 0.07 -10.60 17.28
C SER A 260 0.61 -11.78 18.11
N ALA A 261 1.79 -11.66 18.70
CA ALA A 261 2.35 -12.67 19.62
C ALA A 261 1.51 -12.81 20.89
N ILE A 262 1.10 -11.68 21.49
CA ILE A 262 0.20 -11.66 22.66
C ILE A 262 -1.15 -12.31 22.30
N ALA A 263 -1.73 -11.96 21.15
CA ALA A 263 -2.98 -12.54 20.68
C ALA A 263 -2.86 -14.06 20.44
N ALA A 264 -1.73 -14.51 19.90
CA ALA A 264 -1.46 -15.93 19.67
C ALA A 264 -1.40 -16.71 20.98
N LEU A 265 -0.68 -16.20 21.98
CA LEU A 265 -0.61 -16.78 23.33
C LEU A 265 -1.98 -16.81 24.00
N ALA A 266 -2.73 -15.71 23.94
CA ALA A 266 -4.08 -15.61 24.51
C ALA A 266 -5.06 -16.61 23.86
N ALA A 267 -4.87 -16.94 22.57
CA ALA A 267 -5.74 -17.85 21.85
C ALA A 267 -5.59 -19.32 22.28
N VAL A 268 -4.45 -19.71 22.82
CA VAL A 268 -4.16 -21.10 23.26
C VAL A 268 -4.15 -21.26 24.79
N ALA A 269 -4.34 -20.18 25.53
CA ALA A 269 -4.44 -20.20 26.99
C ALA A 269 -5.86 -20.45 27.45
N ASP A 270 -6.03 -20.98 28.66
CA ASP A 270 -7.33 -21.01 29.36
C ASP A 270 -7.82 -19.58 29.73
N GLY A 271 -9.02 -19.47 30.28
CA GLY A 271 -9.65 -18.17 30.55
C GLY A 271 -8.77 -17.22 31.39
N THR A 272 -8.10 -17.74 32.45
CA THR A 272 -7.23 -16.94 33.30
C THR A 272 -5.91 -16.61 32.61
N GLY A 273 -5.32 -17.57 31.90
CA GLY A 273 -4.13 -17.37 31.10
C GLY A 273 -4.33 -16.41 29.93
N ARG A 274 -5.50 -16.48 29.26
CA ARG A 274 -5.91 -15.52 28.23
C ARG A 274 -5.91 -14.10 28.77
N THR A 275 -6.61 -13.88 29.88
CA THR A 275 -6.68 -12.56 30.51
C THR A 275 -5.29 -12.06 30.90
N ALA A 276 -4.48 -12.89 31.55
CA ALA A 276 -3.12 -12.53 31.96
C ALA A 276 -2.23 -12.15 30.77
N ALA A 277 -2.32 -12.87 29.64
CA ALA A 277 -1.56 -12.53 28.42
C ALA A 277 -1.97 -11.16 27.87
N LEU A 278 -3.26 -10.87 27.80
CA LEU A 278 -3.75 -9.59 27.30
C LEU A 278 -3.46 -8.42 28.25
N GLU A 279 -3.60 -8.62 29.58
CA GLU A 279 -3.22 -7.60 30.57
C GLU A 279 -1.72 -7.27 30.55
N ARG A 280 -0.87 -8.22 30.20
CA ARG A 280 0.54 -7.93 29.96
C ARG A 280 0.71 -6.95 28.82
N GLY A 281 -0.07 -7.11 27.74
CA GLY A 281 -0.05 -6.22 26.57
C GLY A 281 -0.54 -4.81 26.87
N LEU A 282 -1.42 -4.61 27.88
CA LEU A 282 -1.82 -3.28 28.35
C LEU A 282 -0.64 -2.45 28.92
N ARG A 283 0.48 -3.09 29.26
CA ARG A 283 1.69 -2.44 29.76
C ARG A 283 2.75 -2.19 28.69
N ASP A 284 2.45 -2.53 27.43
CA ASP A 284 3.39 -2.27 26.32
C ASP A 284 3.64 -0.76 26.17
N ALA A 285 4.85 -0.39 25.77
CA ALA A 285 5.21 1.00 25.55
C ALA A 285 4.44 1.62 24.38
N ASP A 286 4.07 0.81 23.38
CA ASP A 286 3.37 1.26 22.18
C ASP A 286 1.85 1.28 22.38
N ALA A 287 1.23 2.42 22.06
CA ALA A 287 -0.20 2.64 22.22
C ALA A 287 -1.06 1.68 21.38
N ARG A 288 -0.57 1.25 20.21
CA ARG A 288 -1.27 0.29 19.31
C ARG A 288 -1.38 -1.08 19.93
N VAL A 289 -0.35 -1.55 20.62
CA VAL A 289 -0.36 -2.85 21.34
C VAL A 289 -1.37 -2.80 22.48
N ARG A 290 -1.34 -1.71 23.26
CA ARG A 290 -2.31 -1.53 24.37
C ARG A 290 -3.76 -1.51 23.87
N ASP A 291 -4.04 -0.74 22.80
CA ASP A 291 -5.37 -0.63 22.19
C ASP A 291 -5.89 -1.99 21.68
N ASP A 292 -5.03 -2.72 20.95
CA ASP A 292 -5.41 -4.06 20.47
C ASP A 292 -5.72 -5.02 21.63
N CYS A 293 -4.90 -5.03 22.69
CA CYS A 293 -5.12 -5.89 23.87
C CYS A 293 -6.38 -5.50 24.66
N GLU A 294 -6.64 -4.21 24.86
CA GLU A 294 -7.85 -3.71 25.50
C GLU A 294 -9.11 -4.18 24.77
N ARG A 295 -9.11 -4.08 23.45
CA ARG A 295 -10.23 -4.54 22.61
C ARG A 295 -10.41 -6.05 22.66
N TRP A 296 -9.36 -6.84 22.70
CA TRP A 296 -9.44 -8.30 22.81
C TRP A 296 -9.90 -8.78 24.19
N LEU A 297 -9.72 -7.97 25.24
CA LEU A 297 -10.29 -8.24 26.55
C LEU A 297 -11.82 -8.07 26.59
N THR A 298 -12.37 -7.25 25.68
CA THR A 298 -13.83 -7.00 25.59
C THR A 298 -14.55 -7.97 24.66
N LEU A 299 -13.83 -8.81 23.91
CA LEU A 299 -14.35 -9.85 23.03
C LEU A 299 -14.38 -11.23 23.71
#